data_6e70c8f86bba07af50a0123527e1bca4
#
_entry.id   6e70c8f86bba07af50a0123527e1bca4
#
_cell.length_a   1.000
_cell.length_b   1.000
_cell.length_c   1.000
_cell.angle_alpha   90.00
_cell.angle_beta   90.00
_cell.angle_gamma   90.00
#
_symmetry.space_group_name_H-M   'P 1'
#
loop_
_entity.id
_entity.type
_entity.pdbx_description
1 polymer ?
#
loop_
_entity_poly.entity_id
_entity_poly.type
_entity_poly.pdbx_seq_one_letter_code
_entity_poly.pdbx_strand_id
1 'polypeptide(L)'
;MFQDSRINKVLYGGDYNPEQWPEEIWEEDMRLFKLAGIDEVTLNVFSWAALQPSEDTYNFEKLDKIMDLVEANGLKVFLATSTAAHPAWMAKRHPDILRTEFSGMKRKFGSRHNSCQNSPTYQKYSVLLAKKLAERYGERECVIGWHICNEYGGECYCENCEKQFRVWLKEKYGTIEEVNKAWDTSFWGHTFYDWDEIVLPNMLSEHFEPDRTTFQGISLDYRRFNSEGMLKCYQAEAAAIRSVVPDAKITTNLMGFYKPLDYQMWAKSMDFILWDNYPANEDPYSRIAMNHDLMRGIKGGQPFVLMEQTPSVTNWLAYNALKRPGVMRLWSYQAMAHGADAVLFFQMRRSIGACEKYHGAVIDHVGTENTRVFREISQLGKELQQLGDKTLGARSRAKAAILVDWDNWWAIEYSAGPSRDLKYLDEVFLYYRALEEQNYAVDIIGVEESDALPRDKRNHFMYGGVSCEASLLCDLMHLEGARELASYEEDFYAGTPVITENSFGAGKAYYVGTRSSQEFYRMFMRERMEEKGISPVLEAPEGVEATERFKDGKGVMFVLNHNDEETVFVLNEARKDLLTGEQYEGGTVVMLEAKGVMLLEN
;
A
#
# COMPACT_ATOMS: atom_id res chain seq x y z
N MET A 1 -6.70 -12.90 -9.95
CA MET A 1 -5.30 -12.99 -9.59
C MET A 1 -4.61 -14.12 -10.31
N PHE A 2 -3.52 -14.66 -9.84
CA PHE A 2 -2.80 -15.74 -10.49
C PHE A 2 -3.71 -16.93 -10.82
N GLN A 3 -4.12 -17.05 -12.06
CA GLN A 3 -4.62 -18.33 -12.60
C GLN A 3 -3.40 -19.18 -13.00
N ASP A 4 -2.49 -19.37 -12.08
CA ASP A 4 -1.30 -20.18 -12.27
C ASP A 4 -1.52 -21.53 -11.61
N SER A 5 -1.53 -22.60 -12.40
CA SER A 5 -1.75 -23.96 -11.90
C SER A 5 -0.68 -24.44 -10.92
N ARG A 6 0.46 -23.74 -10.85
CA ARG A 6 1.54 -23.99 -9.89
C ARG A 6 1.21 -23.49 -8.48
N ILE A 7 0.18 -22.61 -8.34
CA ILE A 7 -0.28 -22.04 -7.06
C ILE A 7 -1.58 -22.72 -6.67
N ASN A 8 -1.54 -23.51 -5.61
CA ASN A 8 -2.67 -24.32 -5.15
C ASN A 8 -3.08 -24.02 -3.69
N LYS A 9 -2.48 -23.03 -3.08
CA LYS A 9 -2.81 -22.51 -1.74
C LYS A 9 -2.31 -21.06 -1.62
N VAL A 10 -2.66 -20.38 -0.54
CA VAL A 10 -2.06 -19.09 -0.19
C VAL A 10 -0.54 -19.25 -0.09
N LEU A 11 0.21 -18.45 -0.85
CA LEU A 11 1.68 -18.50 -0.87
C LEU A 11 2.24 -18.04 0.48
N TYR A 12 3.33 -18.68 0.89
CA TYR A 12 3.95 -18.45 2.18
C TYR A 12 5.48 -18.45 2.07
N GLY A 13 6.12 -17.32 2.38
CA GLY A 13 7.54 -17.18 2.19
C GLY A 13 8.07 -15.79 2.46
N GLY A 14 8.90 -15.27 1.57
CA GLY A 14 9.39 -13.88 1.65
C GLY A 14 10.77 -13.65 1.05
N ASP A 15 11.33 -12.47 1.34
CA ASP A 15 12.61 -12.03 0.80
C ASP A 15 13.77 -12.87 1.34
N TYR A 16 14.43 -13.54 0.43
CA TYR A 16 15.59 -14.36 0.72
C TYR A 16 16.84 -13.79 0.04
N ASN A 17 17.83 -13.43 0.84
CA ASN A 17 19.08 -12.78 0.40
C ASN A 17 20.30 -13.67 0.74
N PRO A 18 20.41 -14.90 0.17
CA PRO A 18 21.48 -15.85 0.49
C PRO A 18 22.85 -15.33 0.10
N GLU A 19 22.94 -14.39 -0.84
CA GLU A 19 24.19 -13.76 -1.25
C GLU A 19 24.90 -13.00 -0.11
N GLN A 20 24.19 -12.68 0.98
CA GLN A 20 24.75 -12.05 2.18
C GLN A 20 25.45 -13.05 3.10
N TRP A 21 25.26 -14.36 2.87
CA TRP A 21 25.73 -15.44 3.73
C TRP A 21 26.67 -16.40 2.98
N PRO A 22 27.58 -17.12 3.69
CA PRO A 22 28.38 -18.18 3.07
C PRO A 22 27.52 -19.29 2.47
N GLU A 23 27.99 -19.90 1.37
CA GLU A 23 27.23 -20.93 0.63
C GLU A 23 26.91 -22.16 1.50
N GLU A 24 27.74 -22.47 2.49
CA GLU A 24 27.57 -23.61 3.42
C GLU A 24 26.31 -23.50 4.29
N ILE A 25 25.71 -22.29 4.39
CA ILE A 25 24.51 -22.07 5.19
C ILE A 25 23.24 -22.34 4.38
N TRP A 26 23.29 -22.26 3.07
CA TRP A 26 22.12 -22.29 2.20
C TRP A 26 21.31 -23.59 2.29
N GLU A 27 21.99 -24.74 2.42
CA GLU A 27 21.33 -26.03 2.59
C GLU A 27 20.55 -26.12 3.92
N GLU A 28 21.09 -25.53 4.99
CA GLU A 28 20.38 -25.46 6.26
C GLU A 28 19.17 -24.53 6.17
N ASP A 29 19.25 -23.44 5.40
CA ASP A 29 18.10 -22.58 5.14
C ASP A 29 16.98 -23.36 4.45
N MET A 30 17.28 -24.17 3.45
CA MET A 30 16.29 -25.00 2.76
C MET A 30 15.63 -26.00 3.72
N ARG A 31 16.41 -26.61 4.62
CA ARG A 31 15.85 -27.48 5.67
C ARG A 31 14.88 -26.73 6.57
N LEU A 32 15.27 -25.55 7.02
CA LEU A 32 14.44 -24.70 7.89
C LEU A 32 13.19 -24.19 7.17
N PHE A 33 13.28 -23.80 5.91
CA PHE A 33 12.14 -23.38 5.09
C PHE A 33 11.11 -24.50 4.98
N LYS A 34 11.56 -25.71 4.68
CA LYS A 34 10.68 -26.89 4.63
C LYS A 34 10.00 -27.15 5.98
N LEU A 35 10.74 -27.02 7.10
CA LEU A 35 10.20 -27.19 8.45
C LEU A 35 9.14 -26.12 8.78
N ALA A 36 9.34 -24.88 8.30
CA ALA A 36 8.42 -23.77 8.49
C ALA A 36 7.21 -23.78 7.53
N GLY A 37 7.19 -24.67 6.53
CA GLY A 37 6.13 -24.74 5.52
C GLY A 37 6.21 -23.65 4.46
N ILE A 38 7.41 -23.09 4.24
CA ILE A 38 7.69 -22.09 3.19
C ILE A 38 7.62 -22.75 1.82
N ASP A 39 7.03 -22.06 0.85
CA ASP A 39 6.90 -22.53 -0.54
C ASP A 39 7.24 -21.46 -1.59
N GLU A 40 7.56 -20.26 -1.15
CA GLU A 40 7.95 -19.15 -2.01
C GLU A 40 9.17 -18.43 -1.44
N VAL A 41 10.03 -17.91 -2.31
CA VAL A 41 11.09 -16.96 -1.97
C VAL A 41 11.17 -15.85 -3.02
N THR A 42 11.31 -14.61 -2.57
CA THR A 42 11.66 -13.49 -3.43
C THR A 42 13.18 -13.33 -3.45
N LEU A 43 13.75 -13.32 -4.64
CA LEU A 43 15.21 -13.35 -4.85
C LEU A 43 15.71 -12.11 -5.61
N ASN A 44 16.98 -11.77 -5.36
CA ASN A 44 17.73 -10.83 -6.19
C ASN A 44 17.25 -9.37 -6.09
N VAL A 45 16.70 -8.92 -4.94
CA VAL A 45 16.12 -7.58 -4.81
C VAL A 45 17.16 -6.47 -4.96
N PHE A 46 18.39 -6.62 -4.43
CA PHE A 46 19.42 -5.58 -4.42
C PHE A 46 20.78 -6.03 -5.00
N SER A 47 20.81 -7.00 -5.89
CA SER A 47 22.05 -7.64 -6.37
C SER A 47 22.65 -7.01 -7.62
N TRP A 48 22.21 -5.83 -8.12
CA TRP A 48 22.69 -5.24 -9.37
C TRP A 48 24.22 -5.15 -9.46
N ALA A 49 24.87 -4.68 -8.39
CA ALA A 49 26.34 -4.55 -8.38
C ALA A 49 27.06 -5.91 -8.48
N ALA A 50 26.49 -6.98 -7.96
CA ALA A 50 27.02 -8.34 -8.11
C ALA A 50 26.80 -8.89 -9.52
N LEU A 51 25.61 -8.65 -10.08
CA LEU A 51 25.24 -9.09 -11.43
C LEU A 51 25.97 -8.32 -12.52
N GLN A 52 26.29 -7.04 -12.29
CA GLN A 52 26.98 -6.18 -13.25
C GLN A 52 28.12 -5.42 -12.54
N PRO A 53 29.26 -6.09 -12.28
CA PRO A 53 30.40 -5.51 -11.56
C PRO A 53 31.10 -4.38 -12.32
N SER A 54 30.96 -4.31 -13.65
CA SER A 54 31.39 -3.21 -14.47
C SER A 54 30.43 -2.98 -15.63
N GLU A 55 30.62 -1.88 -16.38
CA GLU A 55 29.71 -1.44 -17.44
C GLU A 55 29.42 -2.54 -18.48
N ASP A 56 30.43 -3.29 -18.88
CA ASP A 56 30.36 -4.27 -19.96
C ASP A 56 30.40 -5.73 -19.45
N THR A 57 30.45 -5.94 -18.13
CA THR A 57 30.64 -7.28 -17.55
C THR A 57 29.41 -7.68 -16.75
N TYR A 58 28.88 -8.87 -17.04
CA TYR A 58 27.81 -9.49 -16.26
C TYR A 58 28.31 -10.80 -15.66
N ASN A 59 27.90 -11.08 -14.42
CA ASN A 59 28.18 -12.30 -13.68
C ASN A 59 26.93 -12.83 -13.01
N PHE A 60 26.43 -13.96 -13.46
CA PHE A 60 25.23 -14.61 -12.93
C PHE A 60 25.55 -15.88 -12.12
N GLU A 61 26.82 -16.28 -11.97
CA GLU A 61 27.21 -17.56 -11.38
C GLU A 61 26.61 -17.79 -9.99
N LYS A 62 26.64 -16.76 -9.14
CA LYS A 62 26.07 -16.89 -7.79
C LYS A 62 24.55 -17.03 -7.82
N LEU A 63 23.87 -16.23 -8.65
CA LEU A 63 22.42 -16.31 -8.80
C LEU A 63 21.99 -17.64 -9.44
N ASP A 64 22.78 -18.19 -10.38
CA ASP A 64 22.52 -19.53 -10.94
C ASP A 64 22.49 -20.60 -9.85
N LYS A 65 23.51 -20.62 -8.99
CA LYS A 65 23.57 -21.59 -7.86
C LYS A 65 22.37 -21.43 -6.92
N ILE A 66 21.96 -20.20 -6.62
CA ILE A 66 20.80 -19.92 -5.77
C ILE A 66 19.52 -20.43 -6.43
N MET A 67 19.33 -20.13 -7.72
CA MET A 67 18.17 -20.57 -8.49
C MET A 67 18.09 -22.11 -8.58
N ASP A 68 19.23 -22.77 -8.82
CA ASP A 68 19.32 -24.24 -8.86
C ASP A 68 18.93 -24.84 -7.49
N LEU A 69 19.40 -24.26 -6.40
CA LEU A 69 19.11 -24.71 -5.04
C LEU A 69 17.61 -24.58 -4.71
N VAL A 70 17.01 -23.42 -4.97
CA VAL A 70 15.59 -23.19 -4.64
C VAL A 70 14.67 -24.05 -5.49
N GLU A 71 14.99 -24.23 -6.79
CA GLU A 71 14.26 -25.08 -7.72
C GLU A 71 14.34 -26.57 -7.30
N ALA A 72 15.52 -27.04 -6.93
CA ALA A 72 15.72 -28.39 -6.41
C ALA A 72 14.95 -28.68 -5.11
N ASN A 73 14.68 -27.66 -4.31
CA ASN A 73 13.85 -27.75 -3.10
C ASN A 73 12.35 -27.49 -3.34
N GLY A 74 11.92 -27.30 -4.60
CA GLY A 74 10.52 -27.14 -4.98
C GLY A 74 9.91 -25.80 -4.59
N LEU A 75 10.72 -24.78 -4.29
CA LEU A 75 10.27 -23.44 -3.97
C LEU A 75 9.89 -22.67 -5.25
N LYS A 76 8.90 -21.80 -5.14
CA LYS A 76 8.52 -20.83 -6.15
C LYS A 76 9.29 -19.54 -5.95
N VAL A 77 9.45 -18.76 -7.03
CA VAL A 77 10.29 -17.56 -7.02
C VAL A 77 9.55 -16.37 -7.61
N PHE A 78 9.50 -15.28 -6.85
CA PHE A 78 9.40 -13.94 -7.41
C PHE A 78 10.82 -13.44 -7.68
N LEU A 79 11.15 -13.25 -8.96
CA LEU A 79 12.49 -12.82 -9.35
C LEU A 79 12.54 -11.29 -9.52
N ALA A 80 13.35 -10.62 -8.69
CA ALA A 80 13.50 -9.18 -8.74
C ALA A 80 14.54 -8.72 -9.77
N THR A 81 14.37 -7.50 -10.33
CA THR A 81 15.29 -6.92 -11.32
C THR A 81 16.48 -6.21 -10.69
N SER A 82 16.54 -6.04 -9.38
CA SER A 82 17.61 -5.36 -8.62
C SER A 82 17.79 -3.86 -8.90
N THR A 83 16.92 -3.22 -9.65
CA THR A 83 17.18 -1.88 -10.21
C THR A 83 16.99 -0.74 -9.20
N ALA A 84 16.52 -1.02 -7.98
CA ALA A 84 16.41 -0.03 -6.90
C ALA A 84 17.76 0.53 -6.42
N ALA A 85 18.87 -0.22 -6.59
CA ALA A 85 20.19 0.16 -6.11
C ALA A 85 21.24 0.03 -7.23
N HIS A 86 21.56 1.14 -7.89
CA HIS A 86 22.55 1.15 -8.97
C HIS A 86 23.98 0.86 -8.48
N PRO A 87 24.85 0.23 -9.31
CA PRO A 87 26.23 -0.04 -8.97
C PRO A 87 27.09 1.22 -8.83
N ALA A 88 28.14 1.16 -8.02
CA ALA A 88 29.07 2.29 -7.79
C ALA A 88 29.76 2.79 -9.07
N TRP A 89 30.11 1.89 -10.00
CA TRP A 89 30.73 2.26 -11.28
C TRP A 89 29.82 3.16 -12.11
N MET A 90 28.48 2.93 -12.05
CA MET A 90 27.50 3.71 -12.81
C MET A 90 27.45 5.15 -12.30
N ALA A 91 27.35 5.37 -10.99
CA ALA A 91 27.40 6.70 -10.40
C ALA A 91 28.72 7.44 -10.69
N LYS A 92 29.85 6.70 -10.75
CA LYS A 92 31.17 7.26 -11.03
C LYS A 92 31.35 7.68 -12.50
N ARG A 93 30.91 6.84 -13.45
CA ARG A 93 31.09 7.06 -14.88
C ARG A 93 29.99 7.94 -15.48
N HIS A 94 28.79 7.84 -14.94
CA HIS A 94 27.58 8.48 -15.45
C HIS A 94 26.88 9.29 -14.35
N PRO A 95 27.45 10.42 -13.90
CA PRO A 95 26.90 11.21 -12.79
C PRO A 95 25.55 11.88 -13.10
N ASP A 96 25.07 11.83 -14.36
CA ASP A 96 23.73 12.23 -14.78
C ASP A 96 22.63 11.34 -14.20
N ILE A 97 22.96 10.11 -13.79
CA ILE A 97 22.00 9.22 -13.12
C ILE A 97 21.64 9.68 -11.71
N LEU A 98 22.49 10.50 -11.08
CA LEU A 98 22.32 10.83 -9.67
C LEU A 98 21.19 11.83 -9.46
N ARG A 99 20.25 11.46 -8.59
CA ARG A 99 19.10 12.27 -8.22
C ARG A 99 19.50 13.58 -7.54
N THR A 100 18.76 14.65 -7.82
CA THR A 100 18.84 15.93 -7.13
C THR A 100 17.63 16.09 -6.23
N GLU A 101 17.84 16.44 -4.97
CA GLU A 101 16.81 16.69 -3.98
C GLU A 101 16.10 18.04 -4.22
N PHE A 102 14.95 18.26 -3.59
CA PHE A 102 14.25 19.55 -3.58
C PHE A 102 15.16 20.71 -3.11
N SER A 103 16.07 20.43 -2.20
CA SER A 103 17.09 21.38 -1.74
C SER A 103 18.14 21.79 -2.79
N GLY A 104 18.15 21.15 -3.95
CA GLY A 104 19.18 21.30 -4.97
C GLY A 104 20.45 20.45 -4.73
N MET A 105 20.53 19.73 -3.61
CA MET A 105 21.67 18.85 -3.32
C MET A 105 21.63 17.59 -4.18
N LYS A 106 22.70 17.30 -4.88
CA LYS A 106 22.85 16.09 -5.67
C LYS A 106 23.23 14.90 -4.80
N ARG A 107 22.45 13.82 -4.88
CA ARG A 107 22.74 12.55 -4.21
C ARG A 107 24.05 11.94 -4.71
N LYS A 108 24.56 11.00 -3.92
CA LYS A 108 25.76 10.21 -4.27
C LYS A 108 25.43 8.72 -4.19
N PHE A 109 26.33 7.87 -4.66
CA PHE A 109 26.26 6.44 -4.42
C PHE A 109 26.19 6.16 -2.90
N GLY A 110 25.39 5.15 -2.51
CA GLY A 110 25.37 4.67 -1.13
C GLY A 110 24.04 4.15 -0.62
N SER A 111 22.91 4.75 -1.00
CA SER A 111 21.59 4.27 -0.64
C SER A 111 20.82 3.79 -1.87
N ARG A 112 19.69 3.11 -1.65
CA ARG A 112 18.72 2.81 -2.72
C ARG A 112 18.00 4.08 -3.18
N HIS A 113 17.41 4.08 -4.38
CA HIS A 113 16.64 5.18 -5.00
C HIS A 113 17.44 6.49 -5.16
N ASN A 114 18.73 6.42 -5.31
CA ASN A 114 19.58 7.58 -5.59
C ASN A 114 19.70 7.86 -7.10
N SER A 115 18.97 7.13 -7.95
CA SER A 115 18.92 7.31 -9.40
C SER A 115 17.77 8.21 -9.82
N CYS A 116 18.02 9.00 -10.87
CA CYS A 116 16.99 9.78 -11.55
C CYS A 116 16.22 8.90 -12.54
N GLN A 117 14.91 8.79 -12.38
CA GLN A 117 14.04 8.03 -13.29
C GLN A 117 14.05 8.57 -14.74
N ASN A 118 14.37 9.85 -14.93
CA ASN A 118 14.46 10.49 -16.24
C ASN A 118 15.88 10.51 -16.84
N SER A 119 16.85 9.84 -16.20
CA SER A 119 18.20 9.67 -16.80
C SER A 119 18.15 8.63 -17.91
N PRO A 120 18.53 8.98 -19.15
CA PRO A 120 18.61 8.01 -20.25
C PRO A 120 19.60 6.88 -19.96
N THR A 121 20.68 7.18 -19.22
CA THR A 121 21.68 6.19 -18.83
C THR A 121 21.11 5.16 -17.84
N TYR A 122 20.41 5.62 -16.80
CA TYR A 122 19.76 4.72 -15.85
C TYR A 122 18.73 3.83 -16.54
N GLN A 123 17.83 4.42 -17.33
CA GLN A 123 16.82 3.67 -18.09
C GLN A 123 17.45 2.63 -19.03
N LYS A 124 18.53 2.98 -19.73
CA LYS A 124 19.23 2.04 -20.60
C LYS A 124 19.72 0.81 -19.84
N TYR A 125 20.40 0.99 -18.73
CA TYR A 125 21.01 -0.13 -18.01
C TYR A 125 20.00 -0.94 -17.20
N SER A 126 18.96 -0.34 -16.64
CA SER A 126 17.88 -1.05 -15.95
C SER A 126 17.11 -1.98 -16.92
N VAL A 127 16.76 -1.48 -18.10
CA VAL A 127 16.11 -2.25 -19.17
C VAL A 127 16.99 -3.40 -19.67
N LEU A 128 18.30 -3.14 -19.86
CA LEU A 128 19.25 -4.18 -20.28
C LEU A 128 19.40 -5.28 -19.23
N LEU A 129 19.47 -4.94 -17.94
CA LEU A 129 19.55 -5.92 -16.87
C LEU A 129 18.27 -6.77 -16.80
N ALA A 130 17.10 -6.13 -16.80
CA ALA A 130 15.81 -6.81 -16.78
C ALA A 130 15.68 -7.80 -17.95
N LYS A 131 16.09 -7.39 -19.15
CA LYS A 131 16.10 -8.27 -20.33
C LYS A 131 17.04 -9.47 -20.16
N LYS A 132 18.26 -9.26 -19.66
CA LYS A 132 19.25 -10.35 -19.43
C LYS A 132 18.77 -11.35 -18.38
N LEU A 133 18.13 -10.87 -17.32
CA LEU A 133 17.50 -11.74 -16.33
C LEU A 133 16.37 -12.58 -16.96
N ALA A 134 15.54 -11.97 -17.80
CA ALA A 134 14.48 -12.68 -18.51
C ALA A 134 15.03 -13.73 -19.48
N GLU A 135 16.07 -13.39 -20.27
CA GLU A 135 16.75 -14.31 -21.19
C GLU A 135 17.38 -15.52 -20.47
N ARG A 136 17.81 -15.33 -19.21
CA ARG A 136 18.48 -16.40 -18.46
C ARG A 136 17.54 -17.25 -17.62
N TYR A 137 16.52 -16.64 -16.99
CA TYR A 137 15.68 -17.31 -15.99
C TYR A 137 14.20 -17.41 -16.38
N GLY A 138 13.81 -16.82 -17.51
CA GLY A 138 12.40 -16.74 -17.88
C GLY A 138 11.72 -18.07 -18.18
N GLU A 139 12.48 -19.11 -18.54
CA GLU A 139 11.98 -20.46 -18.81
C GLU A 139 12.01 -21.38 -17.58
N ARG A 140 12.53 -20.92 -16.43
CA ARG A 140 12.55 -21.74 -15.21
C ARG A 140 11.16 -21.89 -14.62
N GLU A 141 10.74 -23.12 -14.38
CA GLU A 141 9.39 -23.42 -13.86
C GLU A 141 9.15 -22.84 -12.45
N CYS A 142 10.22 -22.67 -11.66
CA CYS A 142 10.10 -22.06 -10.33
C CYS A 142 9.75 -20.56 -10.37
N VAL A 143 10.04 -19.83 -11.46
CA VAL A 143 9.73 -18.40 -11.57
C VAL A 143 8.24 -18.22 -11.86
N ILE A 144 7.49 -17.72 -10.88
CA ILE A 144 6.04 -17.50 -10.96
C ILE A 144 5.67 -16.04 -11.19
N GLY A 145 6.59 -15.12 -11.00
CA GLY A 145 6.39 -13.69 -11.21
C GLY A 145 7.67 -12.89 -11.19
N TRP A 146 7.58 -11.67 -11.70
CA TRP A 146 8.68 -10.72 -11.77
C TRP A 146 8.40 -9.52 -10.87
N HIS A 147 9.35 -9.22 -9.99
CA HIS A 147 9.32 -8.07 -9.10
C HIS A 147 10.28 -6.99 -9.67
N ILE A 148 9.71 -5.95 -10.30
CA ILE A 148 10.52 -4.88 -10.88
C ILE A 148 10.92 -3.88 -9.80
N CYS A 149 12.23 -3.58 -9.72
CA CYS A 149 12.79 -2.61 -8.78
C CYS A 149 12.59 -3.04 -7.32
N ASN A 150 12.16 -2.15 -6.49
CA ASN A 150 11.65 -2.35 -5.12
C ASN A 150 11.18 -1.01 -4.57
N GLU A 151 9.94 -0.94 -4.04
CA GLU A 151 9.40 0.23 -3.36
C GLU A 151 9.76 1.55 -4.07
N TYR A 152 9.31 1.73 -5.30
CA TYR A 152 9.61 2.95 -6.06
C TYR A 152 9.38 4.20 -5.22
N GLY A 153 10.37 5.08 -5.14
CA GLY A 153 10.29 6.24 -4.28
C GLY A 153 11.34 7.30 -4.55
N GLY A 154 11.19 8.39 -3.82
CA GLY A 154 12.00 9.58 -3.96
C GLY A 154 11.57 10.44 -5.15
N GLU A 155 11.96 11.70 -5.11
CA GLU A 155 11.70 12.68 -6.16
C GLU A 155 13.02 13.21 -6.68
N CYS A 156 13.07 13.56 -7.95
CA CYS A 156 14.28 14.07 -8.56
C CYS A 156 14.02 15.42 -9.23
N TYR A 157 14.82 16.41 -8.90
CA TYR A 157 14.74 17.79 -9.38
C TYR A 157 15.99 18.18 -10.19
N CYS A 158 16.51 17.26 -11.01
CA CYS A 158 17.71 17.49 -11.81
C CYS A 158 17.36 18.02 -13.22
N GLU A 159 18.40 18.40 -13.97
CA GLU A 159 18.26 18.91 -15.34
C GLU A 159 17.56 17.94 -16.31
N ASN A 160 17.72 16.61 -16.12
CA ASN A 160 16.98 15.63 -16.93
C ASN A 160 15.48 15.71 -16.66
N CYS A 161 15.11 15.84 -15.38
CA CYS A 161 13.71 16.00 -14.98
C CYS A 161 13.14 17.32 -15.52
N GLU A 162 13.88 18.43 -15.47
CA GLU A 162 13.43 19.71 -16.00
C GLU A 162 13.14 19.64 -17.51
N LYS A 163 14.05 19.06 -18.28
CA LYS A 163 13.86 18.86 -19.73
C LYS A 163 12.62 18.00 -20.03
N GLN A 164 12.46 16.89 -19.30
CA GLN A 164 11.32 15.99 -19.51
C GLN A 164 10.01 16.59 -18.99
N PHE A 165 10.02 17.38 -17.92
CA PHE A 165 8.84 18.09 -17.43
C PHE A 165 8.30 19.09 -18.46
N ARG A 166 9.19 19.85 -19.11
CA ARG A 166 8.77 20.74 -20.20
C ARG A 166 8.16 19.98 -21.38
N VAL A 167 8.66 18.81 -21.72
CA VAL A 167 8.04 17.93 -22.73
C VAL A 167 6.66 17.47 -22.28
N TRP A 168 6.55 16.98 -21.05
CA TRP A 168 5.29 16.54 -20.47
C TRP A 168 4.23 17.64 -20.43
N LEU A 169 4.62 18.89 -20.07
CA LEU A 169 3.72 20.03 -20.09
C LEU A 169 3.22 20.36 -21.50
N LYS A 170 4.11 20.27 -22.51
CA LYS A 170 3.71 20.44 -23.91
C LYS A 170 2.69 19.41 -24.36
N GLU A 171 2.89 18.15 -23.96
CA GLU A 171 1.95 17.06 -24.27
C GLU A 171 0.60 17.28 -23.58
N LYS A 172 0.61 17.75 -22.32
CA LYS A 172 -0.60 17.95 -21.51
C LYS A 172 -1.41 19.18 -21.94
N TYR A 173 -0.77 20.32 -22.15
CA TYR A 173 -1.43 21.61 -22.34
C TYR A 173 -1.40 22.14 -23.77
N GLY A 174 -0.49 21.67 -24.60
CA GLY A 174 -0.33 22.11 -25.98
C GLY A 174 0.36 23.46 -26.14
N THR A 175 -0.08 24.51 -25.44
CA THR A 175 0.50 25.85 -25.52
C THR A 175 0.89 26.42 -24.16
N ILE A 176 1.76 27.45 -24.17
CA ILE A 176 2.21 28.12 -22.94
C ILE A 176 1.08 28.94 -22.30
N GLU A 177 0.15 29.44 -23.11
CA GLU A 177 -1.02 30.18 -22.66
C GLU A 177 -1.97 29.30 -21.86
N GLU A 178 -2.16 28.03 -22.27
CA GLU A 178 -2.98 27.10 -21.51
C GLU A 178 -2.30 26.68 -20.18
N VAL A 179 -0.96 26.60 -20.13
CA VAL A 179 -0.22 26.44 -18.86
C VAL A 179 -0.47 27.65 -17.96
N ASN A 180 -0.29 28.87 -18.48
CA ASN A 180 -0.50 30.10 -17.73
C ASN A 180 -1.91 30.17 -17.13
N LYS A 181 -2.92 29.80 -17.92
CA LYS A 181 -4.31 29.75 -17.50
C LYS A 181 -4.54 28.69 -16.42
N ALA A 182 -4.03 27.47 -16.60
CA ALA A 182 -4.22 26.36 -15.66
C ALA A 182 -3.54 26.60 -14.30
N TRP A 183 -2.41 27.32 -14.29
CA TRP A 183 -1.65 27.64 -13.09
C TRP A 183 -1.98 28.99 -12.47
N ASP A 184 -2.88 29.77 -13.07
CA ASP A 184 -3.19 31.16 -12.69
C ASP A 184 -1.93 32.03 -12.52
N THR A 185 -1.03 31.98 -13.50
CA THR A 185 0.29 32.62 -13.44
C THR A 185 0.28 34.12 -13.39
N SER A 186 -0.88 34.76 -13.60
CA SER A 186 -1.06 36.20 -13.37
C SER A 186 -0.81 36.59 -11.91
N PHE A 187 -1.06 35.68 -10.97
CA PHE A 187 -0.78 35.87 -9.56
C PHE A 187 0.74 36.00 -9.31
N TRP A 188 1.16 37.04 -8.62
CA TRP A 188 2.56 37.40 -8.35
C TRP A 188 3.46 37.52 -9.58
N GLY A 189 2.88 37.65 -10.81
CA GLY A 189 3.66 37.82 -12.02
C GLY A 189 4.44 36.59 -12.47
N HIS A 190 3.90 35.41 -12.25
CA HIS A 190 4.51 34.14 -12.65
C HIS A 190 4.31 33.78 -14.13
N THR A 191 3.77 34.71 -14.96
CA THR A 191 3.45 34.44 -16.36
C THR A 191 4.67 34.07 -17.19
N PHE A 192 4.60 32.93 -17.88
CA PHE A 192 5.61 32.45 -18.79
C PHE A 192 5.28 32.84 -20.25
N TYR A 193 6.31 33.09 -21.03
CA TYR A 193 6.20 33.43 -22.48
C TYR A 193 6.93 32.39 -23.34
N ASP A 194 7.85 31.61 -22.76
CA ASP A 194 8.51 30.50 -23.43
C ASP A 194 8.62 29.31 -22.49
N TRP A 195 8.72 28.12 -23.07
CA TRP A 195 8.85 26.85 -22.35
C TRP A 195 10.16 26.73 -21.56
N ASP A 196 11.22 27.36 -22.03
CA ASP A 196 12.53 27.32 -21.35
C ASP A 196 12.62 28.23 -20.12
N GLU A 197 11.65 29.11 -19.91
CA GLU A 197 11.48 29.91 -18.70
C GLU A 197 10.96 29.05 -17.51
N ILE A 198 10.32 27.90 -17.79
CA ILE A 198 9.81 27.02 -16.75
C ILE A 198 10.96 26.26 -16.09
N VAL A 199 11.18 26.50 -14.79
CA VAL A 199 12.11 25.76 -13.94
C VAL A 199 11.35 24.85 -12.98
N LEU A 200 12.00 23.79 -12.48
CA LEU A 200 11.37 22.89 -11.50
C LEU A 200 11.16 23.60 -10.17
N PRO A 201 10.07 23.28 -9.43
CA PRO A 201 9.92 23.75 -8.07
C PRO A 201 11.09 23.23 -7.22
N ASN A 202 11.69 24.09 -6.41
CA ASN A 202 12.78 23.74 -5.52
C ASN A 202 12.87 24.74 -4.34
N MET A 203 13.72 24.45 -3.38
CA MET A 203 13.88 25.29 -2.18
C MET A 203 14.27 26.74 -2.48
N LEU A 204 14.89 27.02 -3.62
CA LEU A 204 15.31 28.37 -4.01
C LEU A 204 14.21 29.17 -4.71
N SER A 205 13.22 28.49 -5.30
CA SER A 205 12.06 29.13 -5.94
C SER A 205 10.84 29.20 -5.03
N GLU A 206 10.82 28.48 -3.92
CA GLU A 206 9.70 28.39 -2.98
C GLU A 206 10.01 29.10 -1.66
N HIS A 207 9.04 29.78 -1.09
CA HIS A 207 9.16 30.45 0.21
C HIS A 207 8.69 29.59 1.38
N PHE A 208 7.95 28.51 1.11
CA PHE A 208 7.40 27.60 2.11
C PHE A 208 8.18 26.28 2.17
N GLU A 209 7.74 25.39 3.06
CA GLU A 209 8.28 24.04 3.21
C GLU A 209 7.93 23.16 1.99
N PRO A 210 8.62 22.03 1.78
CA PRO A 210 8.39 21.15 0.62
C PRO A 210 6.95 20.66 0.43
N ASP A 211 6.15 20.64 1.47
CA ASP A 211 4.73 20.22 1.48
C ASP A 211 3.76 21.39 1.41
N ARG A 212 4.26 22.65 1.35
CA ARG A 212 3.47 23.87 1.20
C ARG A 212 4.16 24.77 0.20
N THR A 213 3.51 25.03 -0.90
CA THR A 213 4.12 25.76 -2.01
C THR A 213 3.44 27.10 -2.24
N THR A 214 4.21 28.09 -2.65
CA THR A 214 3.71 29.40 -3.13
C THR A 214 3.20 29.32 -4.55
N PHE A 215 3.66 28.35 -5.35
CA PHE A 215 3.24 28.15 -6.73
C PHE A 215 2.61 26.74 -6.89
N GLN A 216 1.34 26.64 -6.52
CA GLN A 216 0.62 25.38 -6.43
C GLN A 216 0.49 24.65 -7.76
N GLY A 217 0.18 25.36 -8.86
CA GLY A 217 -0.02 24.75 -10.17
C GLY A 217 1.19 23.95 -10.65
N ILE A 218 2.40 24.54 -10.62
CA ILE A 218 3.61 23.84 -11.03
C ILE A 218 3.96 22.68 -10.10
N SER A 219 3.74 22.86 -8.79
CA SER A 219 4.07 21.82 -7.80
C SER A 219 3.16 20.60 -7.92
N LEU A 220 1.86 20.84 -8.17
CA LEU A 220 0.89 19.76 -8.40
C LEU A 220 1.20 18.98 -9.69
N ASP A 221 1.46 19.69 -10.78
CA ASP A 221 1.84 19.06 -12.04
C ASP A 221 3.19 18.35 -11.95
N TYR A 222 4.10 18.85 -11.11
CA TYR A 222 5.36 18.15 -10.89
C TYR A 222 5.18 16.82 -10.15
N ARG A 223 4.23 16.73 -9.21
CA ARG A 223 3.85 15.45 -8.56
C ARG A 223 3.30 14.45 -9.58
N ARG A 224 2.38 14.87 -10.44
CA ARG A 224 1.84 14.04 -11.52
C ARG A 224 2.96 13.53 -12.44
N PHE A 225 3.78 14.46 -12.94
CA PHE A 225 4.94 14.13 -13.77
C PHE A 225 5.91 13.15 -13.11
N ASN A 226 6.24 13.35 -11.83
CA ASN A 226 7.16 12.48 -11.11
C ASN A 226 6.59 11.06 -10.95
N SER A 227 5.31 10.93 -10.61
CA SER A 227 4.63 9.64 -10.53
C SER A 227 4.59 8.91 -11.87
N GLU A 228 4.25 9.62 -12.96
CA GLU A 228 4.26 9.07 -14.32
C GLU A 228 5.67 8.71 -14.80
N GLY A 229 6.67 9.53 -14.46
CA GLY A 229 8.07 9.29 -14.84
C GLY A 229 8.63 8.01 -14.25
N MET A 230 8.31 7.72 -12.98
CA MET A 230 8.67 6.45 -12.35
C MET A 230 7.89 5.29 -12.94
N LEU A 231 6.60 5.47 -13.23
CA LEU A 231 5.80 4.44 -13.89
C LEU A 231 6.35 4.08 -15.26
N LYS A 232 6.87 5.06 -16.03
CA LYS A 232 7.54 4.80 -17.31
C LYS A 232 8.78 3.91 -17.15
N CYS A 233 9.56 4.06 -16.08
CA CYS A 233 10.68 3.15 -15.79
C CYS A 233 10.19 1.72 -15.56
N TYR A 234 9.18 1.54 -14.70
CA TYR A 234 8.54 0.25 -14.48
C TYR A 234 8.06 -0.38 -15.81
N GLN A 235 7.34 0.37 -16.61
CA GLN A 235 6.79 -0.09 -17.88
C GLN A 235 7.89 -0.48 -18.88
N ALA A 236 9.02 0.23 -18.89
CA ALA A 236 10.16 -0.07 -19.79
C ALA A 236 10.84 -1.40 -19.40
N GLU A 237 11.08 -1.64 -18.12
CA GLU A 237 11.60 -2.92 -17.62
C GLU A 237 10.59 -4.06 -17.87
N ALA A 238 9.30 -3.84 -17.61
CA ALA A 238 8.24 -4.80 -17.89
C ALA A 238 8.17 -5.17 -19.38
N ALA A 239 8.27 -4.19 -20.27
CA ALA A 239 8.31 -4.42 -21.71
C ALA A 239 9.54 -5.25 -22.13
N ALA A 240 10.70 -5.00 -21.51
CA ALA A 240 11.91 -5.76 -21.77
C ALA A 240 11.76 -7.24 -21.36
N ILE A 241 11.18 -7.50 -20.18
CA ILE A 241 10.89 -8.86 -19.73
C ILE A 241 9.91 -9.54 -20.69
N ARG A 242 8.78 -8.89 -21.04
CA ARG A 242 7.77 -9.44 -21.95
C ARG A 242 8.27 -9.65 -23.37
N SER A 243 9.31 -8.95 -23.80
CA SER A 243 9.95 -9.20 -25.10
C SER A 243 10.61 -10.58 -25.17
N VAL A 244 10.91 -11.20 -24.02
CA VAL A 244 11.51 -12.53 -23.89
C VAL A 244 10.48 -13.55 -23.40
N VAL A 245 9.68 -13.18 -22.40
CA VAL A 245 8.64 -14.00 -21.76
C VAL A 245 7.30 -13.30 -21.92
N PRO A 246 6.56 -13.51 -23.04
CA PRO A 246 5.35 -12.74 -23.35
C PRO A 246 4.26 -12.78 -22.28
N ASP A 247 4.09 -13.94 -21.62
CA ASP A 247 3.05 -14.19 -20.61
C ASP A 247 3.55 -13.93 -19.16
N ALA A 248 4.72 -13.28 -19.00
CA ALA A 248 5.28 -12.97 -17.70
C ALA A 248 4.30 -12.21 -16.82
N LYS A 249 4.14 -12.65 -15.57
CA LYS A 249 3.39 -11.94 -14.53
C LYS A 249 4.31 -10.94 -13.86
N ILE A 250 4.00 -9.66 -13.98
CA ILE A 250 4.90 -8.57 -13.63
C ILE A 250 4.24 -7.60 -12.65
N THR A 251 4.96 -7.23 -11.61
CA THR A 251 4.52 -6.32 -10.57
C THR A 251 5.71 -5.56 -9.94
N THR A 252 5.41 -4.69 -9.00
CA THR A 252 6.34 -4.08 -8.04
C THR A 252 5.64 -3.91 -6.71
N ASN A 253 6.38 -3.80 -5.61
CA ASN A 253 5.79 -3.60 -4.29
C ASN A 253 5.42 -2.14 -4.03
N LEU A 254 4.23 -1.95 -3.46
CA LEU A 254 3.67 -0.67 -3.06
C LEU A 254 3.78 -0.50 -1.53
N MET A 255 3.70 0.71 -1.03
CA MET A 255 3.93 1.04 0.39
C MET A 255 2.68 1.57 1.10
N GLY A 256 1.50 1.00 0.85
CA GLY A 256 0.24 1.49 1.43
C GLY A 256 -0.18 2.84 0.86
N PHE A 257 -0.67 3.73 1.69
CA PHE A 257 -0.92 5.12 1.31
C PHE A 257 0.40 5.90 1.18
N TYR A 258 1.00 5.84 0.02
CA TYR A 258 2.26 6.51 -0.28
C TYR A 258 2.03 7.78 -1.10
N LYS A 259 2.17 8.95 -0.45
CA LYS A 259 1.85 10.25 -1.04
C LYS A 259 2.56 10.57 -2.36
N PRO A 260 3.85 10.24 -2.57
CA PRO A 260 4.57 10.64 -3.78
C PRO A 260 4.10 9.99 -5.08
N LEU A 261 3.40 8.86 -5.04
CA LEU A 261 3.01 8.09 -6.22
C LEU A 261 1.50 7.80 -6.24
N ASP A 262 0.85 8.14 -7.34
CA ASP A 262 -0.56 7.79 -7.58
C ASP A 262 -0.69 6.30 -7.90
N TYR A 263 -0.99 5.51 -6.90
CA TYR A 263 -1.12 4.06 -7.04
C TYR A 263 -2.37 3.63 -7.81
N GLN A 264 -3.38 4.46 -7.96
CA GLN A 264 -4.52 4.17 -8.84
C GLN A 264 -4.10 4.14 -10.31
N MET A 265 -3.25 5.09 -10.71
CA MET A 265 -2.64 5.10 -12.04
C MET A 265 -1.67 3.90 -12.21
N TRP A 266 -0.84 3.61 -11.22
CA TRP A 266 0.14 2.53 -11.25
C TRP A 266 -0.51 1.14 -11.39
N ALA A 267 -1.58 0.88 -10.67
CA ALA A 267 -2.29 -0.40 -10.67
C ALA A 267 -2.77 -0.81 -12.07
N LYS A 268 -3.05 0.16 -12.96
CA LYS A 268 -3.47 -0.12 -14.35
C LYS A 268 -2.37 -0.84 -15.15
N SER A 269 -1.10 -0.61 -14.82
CA SER A 269 0.08 -1.20 -15.50
C SER A 269 0.61 -2.49 -14.86
N MET A 270 0.18 -2.81 -13.65
CA MET A 270 0.61 -4.01 -12.91
C MET A 270 -0.33 -5.18 -13.20
N ASP A 271 0.18 -6.41 -13.28
CA ASP A 271 -0.69 -7.59 -13.46
C ASP A 271 -1.47 -7.93 -12.19
N PHE A 272 -0.86 -7.70 -11.03
CA PHE A 272 -1.44 -7.86 -9.70
C PHE A 272 -0.77 -6.91 -8.72
N ILE A 273 -1.43 -6.62 -7.62
CA ILE A 273 -0.88 -5.76 -6.56
C ILE A 273 0.01 -6.59 -5.64
N LEU A 274 1.19 -6.04 -5.39
CA LEU A 274 2.18 -6.51 -4.43
C LEU A 274 2.48 -5.35 -3.49
N TRP A 275 2.51 -5.54 -2.15
CA TRP A 275 2.70 -4.42 -1.25
C TRP A 275 3.27 -4.80 0.11
N ASP A 276 3.80 -3.82 0.83
CA ASP A 276 4.55 -3.96 2.06
C ASP A 276 3.80 -3.31 3.23
N ASN A 277 3.66 -4.06 4.32
CA ASN A 277 2.90 -3.63 5.49
C ASN A 277 3.72 -3.72 6.77
N TYR A 278 4.12 -2.57 7.28
CA TYR A 278 4.92 -2.44 8.48
C TYR A 278 4.27 -1.53 9.53
N PRO A 279 3.10 -1.86 10.04
CA PRO A 279 2.44 -1.04 11.05
C PRO A 279 3.25 -1.01 12.36
N ALA A 280 3.17 0.09 13.08
CA ALA A 280 3.61 0.14 14.47
C ALA A 280 2.71 -0.72 15.35
N ASN A 281 3.22 -1.20 16.49
CA ASN A 281 2.42 -2.06 17.38
C ASN A 281 1.21 -1.34 18.00
N GLU A 282 1.24 -0.02 18.05
CA GLU A 282 0.20 0.88 18.54
C GLU A 282 -0.80 1.34 17.47
N ASP A 283 -0.55 1.03 16.19
CA ASP A 283 -1.48 1.38 15.12
C ASP A 283 -2.82 0.67 15.33
N PRO A 284 -3.95 1.37 15.20
CA PRO A 284 -5.25 0.74 15.28
C PRO A 284 -5.42 -0.27 14.13
N TYR A 285 -6.01 -1.42 14.43
CA TYR A 285 -6.23 -2.48 13.44
C TYR A 285 -7.00 -1.98 12.20
N SER A 286 -7.93 -1.03 12.40
CA SER A 286 -8.68 -0.39 11.31
C SER A 286 -7.79 0.42 10.36
N ARG A 287 -6.66 0.99 10.81
CA ARG A 287 -5.70 1.66 9.92
C ARG A 287 -4.94 0.64 9.08
N ILE A 288 -4.61 -0.51 9.65
CA ILE A 288 -3.97 -1.62 8.93
C ILE A 288 -4.93 -2.17 7.88
N ALA A 289 -6.18 -2.42 8.26
CA ALA A 289 -7.26 -2.85 7.37
C ALA A 289 -7.47 -1.89 6.19
N MET A 290 -7.47 -0.57 6.46
CA MET A 290 -7.62 0.46 5.43
C MET A 290 -6.55 0.35 4.32
N ASN A 291 -5.30 0.07 4.68
CA ASN A 291 -4.25 -0.14 3.68
C ASN A 291 -4.49 -1.40 2.84
N HIS A 292 -4.92 -2.49 3.46
CA HIS A 292 -5.26 -3.73 2.73
C HIS A 292 -6.43 -3.50 1.75
N ASP A 293 -7.46 -2.79 2.19
CA ASP A 293 -8.63 -2.49 1.36
C ASP A 293 -8.30 -1.54 0.21
N LEU A 294 -7.35 -0.60 0.40
CA LEU A 294 -6.80 0.18 -0.69
C LEU A 294 -6.15 -0.74 -1.75
N MET A 295 -5.27 -1.66 -1.33
CA MET A 295 -4.56 -2.54 -2.26
C MET A 295 -5.51 -3.46 -3.03
N ARG A 296 -6.57 -3.91 -2.41
CA ARG A 296 -7.64 -4.64 -3.09
C ARG A 296 -8.42 -3.73 -4.05
N GLY A 297 -8.80 -2.54 -3.59
CA GLY A 297 -9.71 -1.64 -4.32
C GLY A 297 -9.11 -1.05 -5.59
N ILE A 298 -7.83 -0.60 -5.57
CA ILE A 298 -7.15 -0.02 -6.75
C ILE A 298 -7.01 -0.99 -7.93
N LYS A 299 -7.27 -2.29 -7.72
CA LYS A 299 -7.28 -3.32 -8.76
C LYS A 299 -8.66 -3.98 -8.94
N GLY A 300 -9.73 -3.25 -8.65
CA GLY A 300 -11.10 -3.71 -8.89
C GLY A 300 -11.49 -4.96 -8.10
N GLY A 301 -11.08 -5.03 -6.84
CA GLY A 301 -11.38 -6.16 -5.95
C GLY A 301 -10.55 -7.42 -6.24
N GLN A 302 -9.50 -7.33 -7.06
CA GLN A 302 -8.57 -8.44 -7.28
C GLN A 302 -7.81 -8.74 -5.99
N PRO A 303 -7.65 -10.02 -5.60
CA PRO A 303 -6.74 -10.38 -4.52
C PRO A 303 -5.31 -9.87 -4.75
N PHE A 304 -4.64 -9.50 -3.67
CA PHE A 304 -3.28 -8.96 -3.69
C PHE A 304 -2.27 -9.92 -3.02
N VAL A 305 -1.00 -9.61 -3.14
CA VAL A 305 0.11 -10.26 -2.44
C VAL A 305 0.62 -9.34 -1.35
N LEU A 306 0.58 -9.77 -0.08
CA LEU A 306 1.35 -9.15 0.98
C LEU A 306 2.80 -9.61 0.83
N MET A 307 3.63 -8.75 0.21
CA MET A 307 5.03 -9.04 -0.11
C MET A 307 5.91 -9.01 1.12
N GLU A 308 5.74 -7.98 1.92
CA GLU A 308 6.58 -7.76 3.06
C GLU A 308 5.75 -7.46 4.31
N GLN A 309 6.06 -8.14 5.37
CA GLN A 309 5.78 -7.79 6.75
C GLN A 309 6.91 -8.29 7.64
N THR A 310 7.14 -7.66 8.79
CA THR A 310 8.13 -8.22 9.71
C THR A 310 7.55 -9.39 10.51
N PRO A 311 8.26 -10.51 10.67
CA PRO A 311 7.81 -11.58 11.55
C PRO A 311 7.90 -11.21 13.04
N SER A 312 8.71 -10.20 13.43
CA SER A 312 8.85 -9.82 14.84
C SER A 312 9.07 -8.33 15.09
N VAL A 313 10.08 -7.71 14.51
CA VAL A 313 10.51 -6.34 14.82
C VAL A 313 10.99 -5.63 13.55
N THR A 314 10.57 -4.38 13.35
CA THR A 314 11.19 -3.45 12.38
C THR A 314 12.48 -2.87 12.95
N ASN A 315 13.25 -2.11 12.15
CA ASN A 315 14.48 -1.49 12.62
C ASN A 315 14.57 0.02 12.35
N TRP A 316 13.52 0.64 11.81
CA TRP A 316 13.48 2.07 11.44
C TRP A 316 12.44 2.90 12.18
N LEU A 317 11.65 2.30 13.07
CA LEU A 317 10.73 3.04 13.92
C LEU A 317 11.51 3.75 15.04
N ALA A 318 10.91 4.80 15.62
CA ALA A 318 11.50 5.49 16.77
C ALA A 318 11.74 4.51 17.95
N TYR A 319 10.83 3.56 18.12
CA TYR A 319 10.95 2.44 19.06
C TYR A 319 10.63 1.15 18.33
N ASN A 320 11.61 0.27 18.20
CA ASN A 320 11.48 -1.00 17.52
C ASN A 320 11.02 -2.09 18.51
N ALA A 321 9.74 -2.11 18.80
CA ALA A 321 9.15 -3.08 19.72
C ALA A 321 8.94 -4.44 19.06
N LEU A 322 9.20 -5.51 19.83
CA LEU A 322 8.87 -6.88 19.39
C LEU A 322 7.35 -7.07 19.35
N LYS A 323 6.86 -7.70 18.29
CA LYS A 323 5.48 -8.20 18.27
C LYS A 323 5.26 -9.19 19.42
N ARG A 324 4.17 -9.01 20.17
CA ARG A 324 3.74 -9.95 21.19
C ARG A 324 3.39 -11.31 20.56
N PRO A 325 3.40 -12.41 21.31
CA PRO A 325 2.91 -13.69 20.82
C PRO A 325 1.52 -13.58 20.20
N GLY A 326 1.30 -14.23 19.07
CA GLY A 326 0.03 -14.21 18.34
C GLY A 326 -0.16 -13.04 17.38
N VAL A 327 0.47 -11.88 17.60
CA VAL A 327 0.25 -10.66 16.76
C VAL A 327 0.68 -10.88 15.31
N MET A 328 1.81 -11.53 15.06
CA MET A 328 2.27 -11.84 13.70
C MET A 328 1.23 -12.72 12.96
N ARG A 329 0.73 -13.75 13.63
CA ARG A 329 -0.31 -14.62 13.09
C ARG A 329 -1.61 -13.85 12.82
N LEU A 330 -2.06 -13.03 13.77
CA LEU A 330 -3.28 -12.19 13.64
C LEU A 330 -3.19 -11.27 12.42
N TRP A 331 -2.10 -10.52 12.25
CA TRP A 331 -1.92 -9.61 11.12
C TRP A 331 -1.77 -10.32 9.78
N SER A 332 -1.21 -11.54 9.77
CA SER A 332 -1.18 -12.38 8.57
C SER A 332 -2.59 -12.79 8.14
N TYR A 333 -3.43 -13.18 9.09
CA TYR A 333 -4.83 -13.47 8.81
C TYR A 333 -5.65 -12.23 8.48
N GLN A 334 -5.34 -11.07 9.06
CA GLN A 334 -5.98 -9.81 8.67
C GLN A 334 -5.70 -9.48 7.19
N ALA A 335 -4.47 -9.60 6.72
CA ALA A 335 -4.17 -9.44 5.30
C ALA A 335 -4.99 -10.39 4.43
N MET A 336 -5.11 -11.66 4.83
CA MET A 336 -5.94 -12.66 4.12
C MET A 336 -7.43 -12.29 4.16
N ALA A 337 -7.94 -11.83 5.30
CA ALA A 337 -9.32 -11.38 5.50
C ALA A 337 -9.69 -10.26 4.51
N HIS A 338 -8.76 -9.32 4.29
CA HIS A 338 -8.92 -8.20 3.36
C HIS A 338 -8.52 -8.50 1.92
N GLY A 339 -8.08 -9.71 1.59
CA GLY A 339 -7.89 -10.12 0.20
C GLY A 339 -6.51 -10.63 -0.19
N ALA A 340 -5.58 -10.83 0.74
CA ALA A 340 -4.29 -11.40 0.39
C ALA A 340 -4.39 -12.88 -0.02
N ASP A 341 -3.71 -13.24 -1.10
CA ASP A 341 -3.49 -14.61 -1.57
C ASP A 341 -2.03 -15.07 -1.37
N ALA A 342 -1.23 -14.23 -0.72
CA ALA A 342 0.10 -14.57 -0.27
C ALA A 342 0.42 -13.79 1.02
N VAL A 343 1.20 -14.42 1.90
CA VAL A 343 1.70 -13.84 3.16
C VAL A 343 3.20 -14.05 3.17
N LEU A 344 3.94 -13.00 2.84
CA LEU A 344 5.38 -13.04 2.70
C LEU A 344 6.05 -12.11 3.72
N PHE A 345 7.30 -12.39 4.03
CA PHE A 345 8.05 -11.69 5.08
C PHE A 345 9.31 -11.02 4.54
N PHE A 346 9.59 -9.83 4.96
CA PHE A 346 10.95 -9.33 5.03
C PHE A 346 11.46 -9.59 6.47
N GLN A 347 12.42 -10.55 6.71
CA GLN A 347 13.10 -11.32 5.70
C GLN A 347 13.21 -12.80 6.12
N MET A 348 13.61 -13.65 5.20
CA MET A 348 13.70 -15.09 5.48
C MET A 348 14.86 -15.44 6.42
N ARG A 349 16.07 -14.92 6.19
CA ARG A 349 17.21 -15.02 7.11
C ARG A 349 17.71 -13.63 7.47
N ARG A 350 17.92 -13.38 8.75
CA ARG A 350 18.33 -12.09 9.28
C ARG A 350 19.67 -11.66 8.72
N SER A 351 19.76 -10.42 8.21
CA SER A 351 20.99 -9.85 7.63
C SER A 351 22.14 -9.90 8.63
N ILE A 352 23.31 -10.34 8.16
CA ILE A 352 24.50 -10.51 8.99
C ILE A 352 25.06 -9.17 9.50
N GLY A 353 24.78 -8.08 8.76
CA GLY A 353 25.30 -6.75 9.04
C GLY A 353 24.46 -5.66 8.38
N ALA A 354 25.06 -4.49 8.16
CA ALA A 354 24.46 -3.30 7.54
C ALA A 354 23.30 -2.70 8.33
N CYS A 355 22.52 -1.81 7.69
CA CYS A 355 21.49 -1.02 8.37
C CYS A 355 20.31 -1.87 8.88
N GLU A 356 20.02 -3.00 8.26
CA GLU A 356 18.87 -3.87 8.59
C GLU A 356 19.22 -5.09 9.43
N LYS A 357 20.42 -5.15 10.00
CA LYS A 357 20.85 -6.28 10.87
C LYS A 357 19.98 -6.49 12.12
N TYR A 358 19.19 -5.50 12.52
CA TYR A 358 18.25 -5.60 13.64
C TYR A 358 16.81 -5.88 13.20
N HIS A 359 16.53 -5.87 11.89
CA HIS A 359 15.22 -6.25 11.38
C HIS A 359 14.92 -7.71 11.72
N GLY A 360 13.67 -8.00 12.06
CA GLY A 360 13.21 -9.37 12.33
C GLY A 360 13.31 -10.28 11.11
N ALA A 361 13.46 -11.57 11.33
CA ALA A 361 13.53 -12.56 10.27
C ALA A 361 12.88 -13.87 10.69
N VAL A 362 12.53 -14.72 9.73
CA VAL A 362 12.06 -16.08 9.97
C VAL A 362 13.15 -16.89 10.66
N ILE A 363 14.37 -16.83 10.13
CA ILE A 363 15.57 -17.41 10.73
C ILE A 363 16.41 -16.29 11.34
N ASP A 364 16.49 -16.25 12.67
CA ASP A 364 17.27 -15.27 13.42
C ASP A 364 18.79 -15.55 13.31
N HIS A 365 19.64 -14.63 13.82
CA HIS A 365 21.11 -14.80 13.87
C HIS A 365 21.56 -16.10 14.53
N VAL A 366 20.79 -16.67 15.45
CA VAL A 366 21.09 -17.97 16.06
C VAL A 366 21.06 -19.11 15.05
N GLY A 367 20.39 -18.93 13.91
CA GLY A 367 20.41 -19.82 12.76
C GLY A 367 19.69 -21.17 12.95
N THR A 368 18.79 -21.30 13.94
CA THR A 368 18.09 -22.55 14.25
C THR A 368 16.58 -22.34 14.41
N GLU A 369 15.83 -23.44 14.42
CA GLU A 369 14.39 -23.48 14.68
C GLU A 369 13.99 -23.14 16.13
N ASN A 370 14.93 -23.00 17.04
CA ASN A 370 14.66 -22.91 18.49
C ASN A 370 14.30 -21.51 18.99
N THR A 371 13.70 -20.68 18.16
CA THR A 371 13.20 -19.36 18.54
C THR A 371 11.67 -19.35 18.66
N ARG A 372 11.11 -18.41 19.42
CA ARG A 372 9.67 -18.19 19.49
C ARG A 372 9.11 -17.85 18.11
N VAL A 373 9.76 -16.91 17.41
CA VAL A 373 9.33 -16.43 16.09
C VAL A 373 9.27 -17.59 15.09
N PHE A 374 10.30 -18.42 15.01
CA PHE A 374 10.31 -19.55 14.10
C PHE A 374 9.18 -20.54 14.38
N ARG A 375 8.87 -20.80 15.68
CA ARG A 375 7.74 -21.67 16.05
C ARG A 375 6.39 -21.10 15.63
N GLU A 376 6.17 -19.79 15.82
CA GLU A 376 4.94 -19.11 15.38
C GLU A 376 4.81 -19.13 13.84
N ILE A 377 5.91 -18.89 13.11
CA ILE A 377 5.97 -19.01 11.64
C ILE A 377 5.63 -20.42 11.18
N SER A 378 6.24 -21.43 11.81
CA SER A 378 5.98 -22.84 11.46
C SER A 378 4.54 -23.27 11.77
N GLN A 379 3.94 -22.70 12.82
CA GLN A 379 2.53 -22.94 13.13
C GLN A 379 1.62 -22.35 12.05
N LEU A 380 1.84 -21.10 11.65
CA LEU A 380 1.08 -20.46 10.57
C LEU A 380 1.26 -21.21 9.24
N GLY A 381 2.49 -21.63 8.89
CA GLY A 381 2.74 -22.43 7.70
C GLY A 381 1.93 -23.73 7.66
N LYS A 382 1.81 -24.44 8.79
CA LYS A 382 0.96 -25.65 8.90
C LYS A 382 -0.53 -25.34 8.72
N GLU A 383 -1.01 -24.24 9.30
CA GLU A 383 -2.39 -23.81 9.17
C GLU A 383 -2.72 -23.47 7.70
N LEU A 384 -1.84 -22.75 6.99
CA LEU A 384 -2.01 -22.44 5.57
C LEU A 384 -1.97 -23.69 4.68
N GLN A 385 -1.13 -24.68 5.01
CA GLN A 385 -1.14 -25.98 4.33
C GLN A 385 -2.47 -26.72 4.54
N GLN A 386 -3.02 -26.70 5.76
CA GLN A 386 -4.30 -27.32 6.08
C GLN A 386 -5.47 -26.63 5.36
N LEU A 387 -5.45 -25.30 5.27
CA LEU A 387 -6.46 -24.52 4.55
C LEU A 387 -6.47 -24.83 3.04
N GLY A 388 -5.30 -25.13 2.46
CA GLY A 388 -5.17 -25.43 1.03
C GLY A 388 -5.65 -24.24 0.18
N ASP A 389 -6.52 -24.51 -0.79
CA ASP A 389 -7.03 -23.52 -1.75
C ASP A 389 -8.34 -22.82 -1.33
N LYS A 390 -8.81 -23.04 -0.11
CA LYS A 390 -10.16 -22.60 0.32
C LYS A 390 -10.37 -21.09 0.24
N THR A 391 -9.34 -20.31 0.55
CA THR A 391 -9.39 -18.85 0.48
C THR A 391 -8.71 -18.27 -0.76
N LEU A 392 -7.96 -19.09 -1.49
CA LEU A 392 -7.21 -18.66 -2.68
C LEU A 392 -8.16 -18.17 -3.80
N GLY A 393 -7.97 -16.94 -4.24
CA GLY A 393 -8.81 -16.30 -5.26
C GLY A 393 -10.18 -15.85 -4.77
N ALA A 394 -10.50 -16.01 -3.49
CA ALA A 394 -11.76 -15.52 -2.92
C ALA A 394 -11.81 -13.98 -2.92
N ARG A 395 -13.00 -13.40 -3.10
CA ARG A 395 -13.20 -11.96 -3.21
C ARG A 395 -14.14 -11.43 -2.13
N SER A 396 -13.88 -10.22 -1.66
CA SER A 396 -14.83 -9.45 -0.85
C SER A 396 -16.04 -9.01 -1.69
N ARG A 397 -17.18 -8.82 -1.05
CA ARG A 397 -18.43 -8.31 -1.65
C ARG A 397 -18.89 -7.06 -0.91
N ALA A 398 -18.01 -6.07 -0.83
CA ALA A 398 -18.33 -4.79 -0.20
C ALA A 398 -19.52 -4.12 -0.91
N LYS A 399 -20.40 -3.52 -0.11
CA LYS A 399 -21.55 -2.73 -0.57
C LYS A 399 -21.37 -1.25 -0.30
N ALA A 400 -20.33 -0.89 0.46
CA ALA A 400 -19.91 0.47 0.73
C ALA A 400 -18.54 0.69 0.08
N ALA A 401 -18.29 1.92 -0.38
CA ALA A 401 -16.99 2.31 -0.91
C ALA A 401 -16.63 3.71 -0.42
N ILE A 402 -15.34 3.92 -0.16
CA ILE A 402 -14.76 5.24 0.11
C ILE A 402 -13.93 5.63 -1.10
N LEU A 403 -14.18 6.84 -1.58
CA LEU A 403 -13.48 7.41 -2.72
C LEU A 403 -12.22 8.13 -2.23
N VAL A 404 -11.08 7.80 -2.85
CA VAL A 404 -9.78 8.41 -2.56
C VAL A 404 -9.15 8.89 -3.84
N ASP A 405 -8.53 10.06 -3.80
CA ASP A 405 -7.90 10.69 -4.95
C ASP A 405 -6.55 11.31 -4.55
N TRP A 406 -5.49 10.94 -5.27
CA TRP A 406 -4.14 11.48 -5.06
C TRP A 406 -4.03 12.95 -5.44
N ASP A 407 -4.71 13.41 -6.49
CA ASP A 407 -4.71 14.81 -6.88
C ASP A 407 -5.31 15.69 -5.77
N ASN A 408 -6.43 15.27 -5.19
CA ASN A 408 -7.03 15.96 -4.04
C ASN A 408 -6.11 15.93 -2.82
N TRP A 409 -5.48 14.79 -2.54
CA TRP A 409 -4.50 14.68 -1.45
C TRP A 409 -3.36 15.67 -1.62
N TRP A 410 -2.76 15.73 -2.82
CA TRP A 410 -1.70 16.69 -3.11
C TRP A 410 -2.19 18.13 -3.03
N ALA A 411 -3.32 18.47 -3.65
CA ALA A 411 -3.86 19.81 -3.70
C ALA A 411 -4.16 20.37 -2.31
N ILE A 412 -4.83 19.60 -1.46
CA ILE A 412 -5.18 20.00 -0.08
C ILE A 412 -3.92 20.27 0.74
N GLU A 413 -2.95 19.37 0.71
CA GLU A 413 -1.78 19.47 1.56
C GLU A 413 -0.68 20.40 1.02
N TYR A 414 -0.71 20.75 -0.28
CA TYR A 414 0.11 21.84 -0.83
C TYR A 414 -0.46 23.22 -0.57
N SER A 415 -1.72 23.33 -0.25
CA SER A 415 -2.39 24.61 -0.01
C SER A 415 -1.83 25.33 1.22
N ALA A 416 -1.80 26.66 1.15
CA ALA A 416 -1.47 27.51 2.29
C ALA A 416 -2.60 27.66 3.31
N GLY A 417 -3.81 27.26 2.97
CA GLY A 417 -4.97 27.40 3.82
C GLY A 417 -5.59 26.08 4.14
N PRO A 418 -6.78 26.00 4.77
CA PRO A 418 -7.30 26.83 5.87
C PRO A 418 -6.67 26.42 7.22
N SER A 419 -6.13 25.20 7.33
CA SER A 419 -5.44 24.72 8.52
C SER A 419 -4.24 23.85 8.15
N ARG A 420 -3.14 23.94 8.92
CA ARG A 420 -1.99 23.01 8.83
C ARG A 420 -2.36 21.60 9.29
N ASP A 421 -3.40 21.48 10.11
CA ASP A 421 -3.83 20.24 10.74
C ASP A 421 -4.82 19.48 9.86
N LEU A 422 -5.27 20.06 8.75
CA LEU A 422 -6.06 19.36 7.76
C LEU A 422 -5.16 18.37 6.99
N LYS A 423 -5.35 17.09 7.27
CA LYS A 423 -4.65 16.00 6.61
C LYS A 423 -5.67 15.12 5.90
N TYR A 424 -5.54 15.04 4.58
CA TYR A 424 -6.48 14.32 3.72
C TYR A 424 -6.76 12.89 4.19
N LEU A 425 -5.72 12.13 4.49
CA LEU A 425 -5.88 10.73 4.93
C LEU A 425 -6.50 10.59 6.32
N ASP A 426 -6.37 11.59 7.19
CA ASP A 426 -7.03 11.55 8.49
C ASP A 426 -8.53 11.71 8.35
N GLU A 427 -8.98 12.56 7.42
CA GLU A 427 -10.40 12.70 7.10
C GLU A 427 -10.95 11.42 6.46
N VAL A 428 -10.26 10.86 5.49
CA VAL A 428 -10.62 9.56 4.87
C VAL A 428 -10.73 8.46 5.94
N PHE A 429 -9.80 8.43 6.88
CA PHE A 429 -9.76 7.42 7.94
C PHE A 429 -10.95 7.52 8.92
N LEU A 430 -11.45 8.71 9.22
CA LEU A 430 -12.61 8.86 10.08
C LEU A 430 -13.85 8.13 9.53
N TYR A 431 -14.11 8.26 8.23
CA TYR A 431 -15.21 7.57 7.56
C TYR A 431 -14.96 6.07 7.44
N TYR A 432 -13.74 5.67 7.05
CA TYR A 432 -13.36 4.27 6.94
C TYR A 432 -13.51 3.56 8.28
N ARG A 433 -12.93 4.11 9.32
CA ARG A 433 -12.98 3.59 10.69
C ARG A 433 -14.41 3.42 11.21
N ALA A 434 -15.28 4.38 10.85
CA ALA A 434 -16.69 4.34 11.26
C ALA A 434 -17.46 3.17 10.63
N LEU A 435 -17.06 2.68 9.48
CA LEU A 435 -17.67 1.52 8.82
C LEU A 435 -16.99 0.23 9.26
N GLU A 436 -15.67 0.19 9.21
CA GLU A 436 -14.86 -1.00 9.43
C GLU A 436 -15.00 -1.50 10.87
N GLU A 437 -14.88 -0.64 11.90
CA GLU A 437 -15.05 -1.02 13.31
C GLU A 437 -16.48 -1.45 13.68
N GLN A 438 -17.42 -1.30 12.77
CA GLN A 438 -18.77 -1.88 12.85
C GLN A 438 -18.96 -3.10 11.94
N ASN A 439 -17.87 -3.63 11.38
CA ASN A 439 -17.83 -4.82 10.53
C ASN A 439 -18.64 -4.68 9.21
N TYR A 440 -18.75 -3.47 8.69
CA TYR A 440 -19.23 -3.26 7.33
C TYR A 440 -18.08 -3.48 6.34
N ALA A 441 -18.30 -4.35 5.35
CA ALA A 441 -17.33 -4.51 4.29
C ALA A 441 -17.24 -3.25 3.42
N VAL A 442 -16.02 -2.72 3.26
CA VAL A 442 -15.72 -1.46 2.56
C VAL A 442 -14.67 -1.69 1.49
N ASP A 443 -14.85 -1.08 0.32
CA ASP A 443 -13.80 -0.94 -0.69
C ASP A 443 -13.26 0.49 -0.71
N ILE A 444 -11.99 0.66 -1.02
CA ILE A 444 -11.40 1.98 -1.28
C ILE A 444 -11.10 2.06 -2.78
N ILE A 445 -11.73 3.01 -3.46
CA ILE A 445 -11.65 3.15 -4.92
C ILE A 445 -11.27 4.58 -5.33
N GLY A 446 -10.83 4.77 -6.58
CA GLY A 446 -10.46 6.08 -7.12
C GLY A 446 -11.63 6.94 -7.56
N VAL A 447 -11.42 8.25 -7.61
CA VAL A 447 -12.36 9.24 -8.17
C VAL A 447 -11.76 9.83 -9.45
N GLU A 448 -12.63 10.09 -10.43
CA GLU A 448 -12.30 10.89 -11.60
C GLU A 448 -12.96 12.28 -11.47
N GLU A 449 -12.42 13.17 -10.61
CA GLU A 449 -12.74 14.60 -10.37
C GLU A 449 -13.79 14.97 -9.28
N SER A 450 -13.41 15.90 -8.36
CA SER A 450 -14.31 16.84 -7.62
C SER A 450 -13.54 17.89 -6.78
N ASP A 451 -14.14 19.07 -6.54
CA ASP A 451 -13.58 20.26 -5.84
C ASP A 451 -14.20 20.48 -4.45
N ALA A 452 -13.41 21.00 -3.44
CA ALA A 452 -13.91 21.44 -2.13
C ALA A 452 -13.00 22.47 -1.42
N LEU A 453 -13.57 23.33 -0.56
CA LEU A 453 -12.91 24.42 0.19
C LEU A 453 -13.19 24.37 1.70
N PRO A 454 -12.33 24.92 2.58
CA PRO A 454 -12.39 24.80 4.04
C PRO A 454 -12.32 26.11 4.87
N ARG A 455 -12.66 26.07 6.21
CA ARG A 455 -12.38 27.10 7.25
C ARG A 455 -12.35 26.52 8.67
N ASP A 456 -11.64 27.23 9.61
CA ASP A 456 -11.30 26.74 10.95
C ASP A 456 -12.09 27.42 12.09
N LYS A 457 -12.72 26.61 13.01
CA LYS A 457 -13.05 26.87 14.42
C LYS A 457 -13.71 25.68 15.09
N ARG A 458 -13.81 25.67 16.44
CA ARG A 458 -14.62 24.68 17.17
C ARG A 458 -16.01 25.21 17.41
N ASN A 459 -17.03 24.37 17.17
CA ASN A 459 -18.45 24.61 17.41
C ASN A 459 -19.10 23.28 17.84
N HIS A 460 -20.42 23.31 18.12
CA HIS A 460 -21.22 22.12 18.44
C HIS A 460 -22.47 22.07 17.57
N PHE A 461 -23.03 20.87 17.45
CA PHE A 461 -24.30 20.64 16.78
C PHE A 461 -24.98 19.38 17.36
N MET A 462 -26.31 19.36 17.32
CA MET A 462 -27.09 18.18 17.75
C MET A 462 -27.33 17.24 16.57
N TYR A 463 -26.98 15.95 16.74
CA TYR A 463 -27.31 14.90 15.78
C TYR A 463 -27.75 13.64 16.48
N GLY A 464 -28.92 13.06 16.09
CA GLY A 464 -29.47 11.86 16.74
C GLY A 464 -29.75 12.01 18.25
N GLY A 465 -29.90 13.24 18.76
CA GLY A 465 -30.07 13.52 20.20
C GLY A 465 -28.75 13.60 20.99
N VAL A 466 -27.60 13.52 20.33
CA VAL A 466 -26.25 13.64 20.89
C VAL A 466 -25.63 14.96 20.48
N SER A 467 -24.97 15.67 21.43
CA SER A 467 -24.19 16.85 21.14
C SER A 467 -22.83 16.43 20.53
N CYS A 468 -22.58 16.85 19.31
CA CYS A 468 -21.38 16.52 18.53
C CYS A 468 -20.47 17.77 18.40
N GLU A 469 -19.17 17.59 18.57
CA GLU A 469 -18.19 18.66 18.35
C GLU A 469 -18.01 18.90 16.83
N ALA A 470 -18.03 20.16 16.43
CA ALA A 470 -17.60 20.65 15.12
C ALA A 470 -16.20 21.25 15.26
N SER A 471 -15.22 20.75 14.56
CA SER A 471 -13.81 21.15 14.71
C SER A 471 -13.10 21.24 13.36
N LEU A 472 -11.94 21.88 13.33
CA LEU A 472 -11.05 22.06 12.19
C LEU A 472 -11.66 22.89 11.06
N LEU A 473 -12.86 22.55 10.60
CA LEU A 473 -13.61 23.18 9.52
C LEU A 473 -15.05 23.43 9.96
N CYS A 474 -15.61 24.61 9.64
CA CYS A 474 -17.01 24.94 9.82
C CYS A 474 -17.50 25.67 8.56
N ASP A 475 -18.01 24.89 7.60
CA ASP A 475 -18.54 25.47 6.35
C ASP A 475 -19.86 26.20 6.62
N LEU A 476 -19.97 27.40 6.09
CA LEU A 476 -21.22 28.18 6.14
C LEU A 476 -22.06 27.87 4.91
N MET A 477 -23.00 26.96 5.06
CA MET A 477 -23.83 26.49 3.95
C MET A 477 -25.08 27.33 3.75
N HIS A 478 -25.44 27.55 2.49
CA HIS A 478 -26.75 28.10 2.08
C HIS A 478 -27.53 26.99 1.37
N LEU A 479 -28.77 26.79 1.82
CA LEU A 479 -29.64 25.77 1.25
C LEU A 479 -30.27 26.25 -0.06
N GLU A 480 -29.99 25.55 -1.16
CA GLU A 480 -30.64 25.74 -2.45
C GLU A 480 -31.48 24.53 -2.86
N GLY A 481 -32.29 24.03 -1.91
CA GLY A 481 -33.16 22.88 -2.10
C GLY A 481 -32.77 21.64 -1.28
N ALA A 482 -31.60 21.62 -0.64
CA ALA A 482 -31.23 20.59 0.31
C ALA A 482 -31.99 20.74 1.63
N ARG A 483 -32.21 19.63 2.33
CA ARG A 483 -32.81 19.59 3.66
C ARG A 483 -31.71 19.65 4.73
N GLU A 484 -31.89 20.49 5.72
CA GLU A 484 -31.05 20.53 6.90
C GLU A 484 -31.30 19.29 7.78
N LEU A 485 -30.21 18.67 8.26
CA LEU A 485 -30.24 17.58 9.24
C LEU A 485 -29.70 18.03 10.59
N ALA A 486 -28.78 18.99 10.62
CA ALA A 486 -28.23 19.60 11.84
C ALA A 486 -27.70 20.99 11.55
N SER A 487 -27.65 21.86 12.59
CA SER A 487 -27.16 23.24 12.52
C SER A 487 -26.14 23.49 13.62
N TYR A 488 -25.24 24.47 13.39
CA TYR A 488 -24.31 24.95 14.41
C TYR A 488 -25.05 25.60 15.58
N GLU A 489 -24.57 25.40 16.80
CA GLU A 489 -25.21 25.92 18.02
C GLU A 489 -24.59 27.22 18.53
N GLU A 490 -23.34 27.51 18.16
CA GLU A 490 -22.56 28.61 18.73
C GLU A 490 -22.00 29.56 17.65
N ASP A 491 -21.41 30.69 18.10
CA ASP A 491 -20.78 31.74 17.30
C ASP A 491 -21.80 32.53 16.44
N PHE A 492 -21.31 33.48 15.62
CA PHE A 492 -22.13 34.37 14.77
C PHE A 492 -22.89 33.61 13.68
N TYR A 493 -22.55 32.36 13.41
CA TYR A 493 -23.17 31.49 12.42
C TYR A 493 -24.05 30.39 13.07
N ALA A 494 -24.37 30.50 14.36
CA ALA A 494 -25.35 29.63 15.00
C ALA A 494 -26.66 29.61 14.22
N GLY A 495 -27.24 28.42 14.05
CA GLY A 495 -28.43 28.19 13.26
C GLY A 495 -28.19 28.04 11.75
N THR A 496 -26.94 28.14 11.27
CA THR A 496 -26.64 27.77 9.87
C THR A 496 -26.44 26.26 9.76
N PRO A 497 -26.80 25.64 8.62
CA PRO A 497 -26.68 24.20 8.45
C PRO A 497 -25.24 23.69 8.59
N VAL A 498 -25.05 22.56 9.27
CA VAL A 498 -23.79 21.83 9.39
C VAL A 498 -23.84 20.48 8.70
N ILE A 499 -25.04 19.86 8.62
CA ILE A 499 -25.26 18.63 7.86
C ILE A 499 -26.50 18.82 7.01
N THR A 500 -26.38 18.47 5.73
CA THR A 500 -27.49 18.58 4.79
C THR A 500 -27.73 17.28 4.03
N GLU A 501 -28.95 17.08 3.57
CA GLU A 501 -29.38 16.00 2.69
C GLU A 501 -30.02 16.56 1.43
N ASN A 502 -29.65 16.08 0.27
CA ASN A 502 -30.31 16.38 -0.98
C ASN A 502 -30.67 15.11 -1.74
N SER A 503 -31.81 15.11 -2.43
CA SER A 503 -32.19 14.02 -3.31
C SER A 503 -31.56 14.20 -4.69
N PHE A 504 -30.90 13.14 -5.19
CA PHE A 504 -30.30 13.12 -6.52
C PHE A 504 -30.70 11.83 -7.26
N GLY A 505 -31.57 11.98 -8.24
CA GLY A 505 -32.15 10.81 -8.93
C GLY A 505 -32.90 9.90 -7.96
N ALA A 506 -32.51 8.61 -7.92
CA ALA A 506 -33.04 7.62 -6.97
C ALA A 506 -32.25 7.56 -5.65
N GLY A 507 -31.21 8.37 -5.52
CA GLY A 507 -30.32 8.40 -4.37
C GLY A 507 -30.47 9.64 -3.51
N LYS A 508 -29.65 9.71 -2.45
CA LYS A 508 -29.48 10.86 -1.59
C LYS A 508 -28.01 11.25 -1.54
N ALA A 509 -27.73 12.54 -1.52
CA ALA A 509 -26.43 13.11 -1.27
C ALA A 509 -26.44 13.77 0.12
N TYR A 510 -25.43 13.51 0.90
CA TYR A 510 -25.22 14.12 2.21
C TYR A 510 -23.95 14.97 2.18
N TYR A 511 -24.02 16.14 2.79
CA TYR A 511 -22.84 16.98 2.96
C TYR A 511 -22.64 17.24 4.46
N VAL A 512 -21.45 16.95 4.95
CA VAL A 512 -21.03 17.21 6.32
C VAL A 512 -20.01 18.34 6.30
N GLY A 513 -20.43 19.55 6.69
CA GLY A 513 -19.66 20.79 6.60
C GLY A 513 -18.69 21.02 7.76
N THR A 514 -18.29 19.96 8.46
CA THR A 514 -17.36 20.05 9.57
C THR A 514 -16.65 18.71 9.82
N ARG A 515 -15.49 18.75 10.48
CA ARG A 515 -14.90 17.57 11.11
C ARG A 515 -15.54 17.36 12.48
N SER A 516 -15.90 16.12 12.81
CA SER A 516 -16.54 15.79 14.08
C SER A 516 -15.85 14.62 14.79
N SER A 517 -16.45 14.16 15.90
CA SER A 517 -15.96 13.03 16.68
C SER A 517 -16.18 11.69 15.97
N GLN A 518 -15.39 10.67 16.31
CA GLN A 518 -15.58 9.30 15.81
C GLN A 518 -16.98 8.75 16.15
N GLU A 519 -17.53 9.13 17.31
CA GLU A 519 -18.89 8.74 17.72
C GLU A 519 -19.95 9.26 16.74
N PHE A 520 -19.83 10.53 16.31
CA PHE A 520 -20.70 11.09 15.27
C PHE A 520 -20.61 10.27 13.98
N TYR A 521 -19.41 10.00 13.46
CA TYR A 521 -19.25 9.26 12.21
C TYR A 521 -19.81 7.83 12.32
N ARG A 522 -19.63 7.15 13.47
CA ARG A 522 -20.23 5.82 13.72
C ARG A 522 -21.76 5.87 13.65
N MET A 523 -22.39 6.83 14.32
CA MET A 523 -23.85 6.99 14.28
C MET A 523 -24.34 7.34 12.88
N PHE A 524 -23.72 8.34 12.26
CA PHE A 524 -24.10 8.81 10.94
C PHE A 524 -23.97 7.72 9.87
N MET A 525 -22.88 6.99 9.84
CA MET A 525 -22.66 5.92 8.87
C MET A 525 -23.58 4.72 9.13
N ARG A 526 -23.79 4.34 10.40
CA ARG A 526 -24.73 3.26 10.76
C ARG A 526 -26.14 3.54 10.24
N GLU A 527 -26.66 4.74 10.46
CA GLU A 527 -27.98 5.14 9.93
C GLU A 527 -28.04 5.05 8.41
N ARG A 528 -26.96 5.43 7.71
CA ARG A 528 -26.90 5.33 6.24
C ARG A 528 -26.88 3.87 5.77
N MET A 529 -26.18 2.99 6.47
CA MET A 529 -26.18 1.55 6.15
C MET A 529 -27.57 0.94 6.38
N GLU A 530 -28.19 1.22 7.51
CA GLU A 530 -29.56 0.76 7.84
C GLU A 530 -30.59 1.27 6.81
N GLU A 531 -30.51 2.55 6.42
CA GLU A 531 -31.37 3.16 5.41
C GLU A 531 -31.25 2.45 4.04
N LYS A 532 -30.09 1.91 3.73
CA LYS A 532 -29.81 1.14 2.50
C LYS A 532 -30.05 -0.37 2.65
N GLY A 533 -30.44 -0.85 3.83
CA GLY A 533 -30.61 -2.27 4.12
C GLY A 533 -29.29 -3.05 4.07
N ILE A 534 -28.17 -2.40 4.39
CA ILE A 534 -26.85 -3.01 4.46
C ILE A 534 -26.58 -3.40 5.92
N SER A 535 -26.38 -4.68 6.17
CA SER A 535 -26.01 -5.20 7.48
C SER A 535 -24.50 -5.42 7.60
N PRO A 536 -23.93 -5.34 8.82
CA PRO A 536 -22.55 -5.75 9.06
C PRO A 536 -22.37 -7.26 8.76
N VAL A 537 -21.14 -7.67 8.49
CA VAL A 537 -20.79 -9.09 8.30
C VAL A 537 -21.07 -9.90 9.57
N LEU A 538 -20.77 -9.29 10.72
CA LEU A 538 -21.02 -9.85 12.05
C LEU A 538 -21.28 -8.71 13.04
N GLU A 539 -22.30 -8.84 13.89
CA GLU A 539 -22.46 -8.00 15.07
C GLU A 539 -21.51 -8.51 16.15
N ALA A 540 -20.46 -7.76 16.44
CA ALA A 540 -19.42 -8.18 17.37
C ALA A 540 -19.00 -7.03 18.32
N PRO A 541 -18.36 -7.33 19.45
CA PRO A 541 -17.81 -6.33 20.35
C PRO A 541 -16.69 -5.50 19.73
N GLU A 542 -16.38 -4.36 20.31
CA GLU A 542 -15.26 -3.51 19.90
C GLU A 542 -13.95 -4.29 19.93
N GLY A 543 -13.11 -4.07 18.90
CA GLY A 543 -11.85 -4.78 18.71
C GLY A 543 -11.99 -6.18 18.12
N VAL A 544 -13.20 -6.59 17.72
CA VAL A 544 -13.42 -7.80 16.92
C VAL A 544 -13.73 -7.41 15.49
N GLU A 545 -12.84 -7.75 14.59
CA GLU A 545 -12.96 -7.52 13.16
C GLU A 545 -13.57 -8.76 12.48
N ALA A 546 -14.55 -8.55 11.60
CA ALA A 546 -15.15 -9.60 10.80
C ALA A 546 -15.27 -9.19 9.34
N THR A 547 -14.70 -9.99 8.46
CA THR A 547 -14.81 -9.85 7.01
C THR A 547 -15.23 -11.16 6.37
N GLU A 548 -15.76 -11.14 5.14
CA GLU A 548 -16.14 -12.36 4.44
C GLU A 548 -15.63 -12.35 3.00
N ARG A 549 -15.03 -13.45 2.58
CA ARG A 549 -14.56 -13.67 1.22
C ARG A 549 -15.33 -14.82 0.56
N PHE A 550 -15.64 -14.67 -0.73
CA PHE A 550 -16.45 -15.63 -1.48
C PHE A 550 -15.68 -16.24 -2.65
N LYS A 551 -15.82 -17.57 -2.77
CA LYS A 551 -15.28 -18.36 -3.88
C LYS A 551 -16.30 -19.44 -4.26
N ASP A 552 -16.65 -19.57 -5.52
CA ASP A 552 -17.54 -20.62 -6.06
C ASP A 552 -18.87 -20.79 -5.29
N GLY A 553 -19.44 -19.68 -4.82
CA GLY A 553 -20.69 -19.64 -4.07
C GLY A 553 -20.55 -19.86 -2.56
N LYS A 554 -19.41 -20.28 -2.07
CA LYS A 554 -19.11 -20.44 -0.65
C LYS A 554 -18.48 -19.18 -0.06
N GLY A 555 -18.89 -18.82 1.15
CA GLY A 555 -18.32 -17.76 1.96
C GLY A 555 -17.39 -18.31 3.04
N VAL A 556 -16.28 -17.67 3.25
CA VAL A 556 -15.41 -17.87 4.41
C VAL A 556 -15.35 -16.55 5.17
N MET A 557 -15.94 -16.54 6.36
CA MET A 557 -15.90 -15.41 7.28
C MET A 557 -14.65 -15.53 8.16
N PHE A 558 -13.85 -14.49 8.14
CA PHE A 558 -12.71 -14.30 9.04
C PHE A 558 -13.19 -13.53 10.26
N VAL A 559 -12.93 -14.03 11.46
CA VAL A 559 -13.22 -13.34 12.72
C VAL A 559 -11.90 -13.21 13.48
N LEU A 560 -11.53 -11.97 13.78
CA LEU A 560 -10.22 -11.61 14.31
C LEU A 560 -10.41 -10.84 15.62
N ASN A 561 -9.85 -11.34 16.73
CA ASN A 561 -9.86 -10.63 18.00
C ASN A 561 -8.57 -9.80 18.17
N HIS A 562 -8.66 -8.50 18.02
CA HIS A 562 -7.53 -7.58 18.21
C HIS A 562 -7.28 -7.21 19.69
N ASN A 563 -8.18 -7.62 20.60
CA ASN A 563 -8.04 -7.35 22.03
C ASN A 563 -6.95 -8.22 22.68
N ASP A 564 -6.44 -7.77 23.83
CA ASP A 564 -5.51 -8.52 24.69
C ASP A 564 -6.24 -9.50 25.64
N GLU A 565 -7.58 -9.56 25.54
CA GLU A 565 -8.45 -10.41 26.34
C GLU A 565 -9.35 -11.24 25.42
N GLU A 566 -9.90 -12.34 25.98
CA GLU A 566 -10.93 -13.10 25.29
C GLU A 566 -12.20 -12.29 25.09
N THR A 567 -12.93 -12.59 24.03
CA THR A 567 -14.19 -11.95 23.69
C THR A 567 -15.23 -12.98 23.27
N VAL A 568 -16.50 -12.56 23.27
CA VAL A 568 -17.62 -13.42 22.85
C VAL A 568 -18.46 -12.72 21.78
N PHE A 569 -18.94 -13.49 20.82
CA PHE A 569 -19.92 -13.05 19.82
C PHE A 569 -20.93 -14.16 19.54
N VAL A 570 -22.01 -13.81 18.84
CA VAL A 570 -23.06 -14.78 18.49
C VAL A 570 -23.03 -15.03 16.99
N LEU A 571 -22.95 -16.29 16.59
CA LEU A 571 -23.12 -16.68 15.18
C LEU A 571 -24.59 -16.70 14.82
N ASN A 572 -24.96 -15.97 13.75
CA ASN A 572 -26.34 -15.94 13.28
C ASN A 572 -26.73 -17.19 12.47
N GLU A 573 -25.76 -17.87 11.87
CA GLU A 573 -25.94 -19.01 10.99
C GLU A 573 -24.98 -20.15 11.37
N ALA A 574 -25.31 -21.38 10.98
CA ALA A 574 -24.41 -22.52 11.17
C ALA A 574 -23.15 -22.38 10.33
N ARG A 575 -21.99 -22.62 10.94
CA ARG A 575 -20.69 -22.50 10.28
C ARG A 575 -19.71 -23.55 10.77
N LYS A 576 -18.73 -23.89 9.92
CA LYS A 576 -17.60 -24.75 10.25
C LYS A 576 -16.30 -23.96 10.32
N ASP A 577 -15.57 -24.08 11.44
CA ASP A 577 -14.23 -23.50 11.51
C ASP A 577 -13.22 -24.35 10.72
N LEU A 578 -12.56 -23.74 9.76
CA LEU A 578 -11.60 -24.39 8.87
C LEU A 578 -10.26 -24.69 9.56
N LEU A 579 -9.94 -24.01 10.66
CA LEU A 579 -8.70 -24.19 11.41
C LEU A 579 -8.81 -25.39 12.39
N THR A 580 -9.94 -25.50 13.09
CA THR A 580 -10.15 -26.54 14.10
C THR A 580 -10.99 -27.72 13.58
N GLY A 581 -11.80 -27.50 12.56
CA GLY A 581 -12.79 -28.45 12.05
C GLY A 581 -14.08 -28.49 12.84
N GLU A 582 -14.23 -27.68 13.89
CA GLU A 582 -15.41 -27.61 14.76
C GLU A 582 -16.61 -27.04 14.01
N GLN A 583 -17.81 -27.53 14.33
CA GLN A 583 -19.07 -27.06 13.75
C GLN A 583 -19.88 -26.30 14.80
N TYR A 584 -20.38 -25.16 14.40
CA TYR A 584 -21.21 -24.28 15.23
C TYR A 584 -22.59 -24.14 14.62
N GLU A 585 -23.63 -24.28 15.44
CA GLU A 585 -25.01 -24.03 15.03
C GLU A 585 -25.33 -22.52 15.08
N GLY A 586 -26.32 -22.07 14.32
CA GLY A 586 -26.85 -20.72 14.42
C GLY A 586 -27.37 -20.41 15.82
N GLY A 587 -27.08 -19.23 16.35
CA GLY A 587 -27.40 -18.83 17.73
C GLY A 587 -26.35 -19.23 18.77
N THR A 588 -25.27 -19.93 18.37
CA THR A 588 -24.19 -20.31 19.29
C THR A 588 -23.40 -19.06 19.72
N VAL A 589 -23.18 -18.96 21.05
CA VAL A 589 -22.23 -18.00 21.62
C VAL A 589 -20.83 -18.58 21.48
N VAL A 590 -19.99 -17.92 20.73
CA VAL A 590 -18.61 -18.34 20.47
C VAL A 590 -17.65 -17.48 21.28
N MET A 591 -16.72 -18.12 21.99
CA MET A 591 -15.62 -17.45 22.68
C MET A 591 -14.38 -17.47 21.80
N LEU A 592 -13.74 -16.33 21.65
CA LEU A 592 -12.52 -16.16 20.86
C LEU A 592 -11.42 -15.63 21.77
N GLU A 593 -10.34 -16.37 21.88
CA GLU A 593 -9.19 -16.02 22.73
C GLU A 593 -8.55 -14.68 22.34
N ALA A 594 -7.78 -14.10 23.24
CA ALA A 594 -6.96 -12.92 22.95
C ALA A 594 -6.06 -13.16 21.73
N LYS A 595 -6.07 -12.23 20.77
CA LYS A 595 -5.38 -12.37 19.46
C LYS A 595 -5.81 -13.61 18.67
N GLY A 596 -6.99 -14.15 18.99
CA GLY A 596 -7.57 -15.33 18.34
C GLY A 596 -8.04 -15.05 16.92
N VAL A 597 -8.07 -16.11 16.12
CA VAL A 597 -8.52 -16.09 14.72
C VAL A 597 -9.40 -17.29 14.45
N MET A 598 -10.54 -17.08 13.79
CA MET A 598 -11.41 -18.13 13.26
C MET A 598 -11.68 -17.91 11.78
N LEU A 599 -11.77 -18.99 11.02
CA LEU A 599 -12.15 -19.01 9.60
C LEU A 599 -13.40 -19.88 9.44
N LEU A 600 -14.54 -19.24 9.31
CA LEU A 600 -15.85 -19.86 9.39
C LEU A 600 -16.48 -20.02 7.99
N GLU A 601 -16.48 -21.24 7.45
CA GLU A 601 -17.11 -21.60 6.16
C GLU A 601 -18.61 -21.84 6.37
N ASN A 602 -19.47 -21.34 5.47
CA ASN A 602 -20.91 -21.61 5.41
C ASN A 602 -21.24 -22.89 4.65
#